data_57f9faecc016e23f98568e7a1aece846
#
_entry.id   57f9faecc016e23f98568e7a1aece846
#
_cell.length_a   1.000
_cell.length_b   1.000
_cell.length_c   1.000
_cell.angle_alpha   90.00
_cell.angle_beta   90.00
_cell.angle_gamma   90.00
#
_symmetry.space_group_name_H-M   'P 1'
#
loop_
_entity.id
_entity.type
_entity.pdbx_description
1 polymer ?
#
loop_
_entity_poly.entity_id
_entity_poly.type
_entity_poly.pdbx_seq_one_letter_code
_entity_poly.pdbx_strand_id
1 'polypeptide(L)'
;MSRLIAALVAIPLLGACAARTATTTSAAPTQVAVVDAFTQPEAVRYDSEQDVYFVSNFGEGNAGVRDTNGFISRMRPDGTIENLRFIAGRANGVVLHAPLGMTIVGDTLWVADAGAVRGFDRRTGAPLRTVEFTGIDVGFLNDVAAGPDGTLYVTDTGKNRIYRVRGDVAIALGDSALNGPNGITWDAANRRFIVVPYGGGHAIRAWTPEGGSMSDVGTSAGAKFDGVEVLSGGRVLVASQADSSLHVFASGTGRAIIHISGPPADIAVDTRRNRVAVPIIRMNRVEIWTLPAK
;
A
#
# COMPACT_ATOMS: atom_id res chain seq x y z
N MET A 1 -89.01 -20.87 -28.49
CA MET A 1 -87.69 -21.37 -28.92
C MET A 1 -86.60 -20.34 -28.51
N SER A 2 -86.08 -20.47 -27.31
CA SER A 2 -85.04 -19.55 -26.80
C SER A 2 -83.69 -20.19 -26.91
N ARG A 3 -82.74 -19.53 -27.61
CA ARG A 3 -81.35 -19.97 -27.71
C ARG A 3 -80.56 -19.27 -26.61
N LEU A 4 -79.97 -20.05 -25.68
CA LEU A 4 -78.93 -19.55 -24.74
C LEU A 4 -77.60 -19.45 -25.48
N ILE A 5 -76.99 -18.29 -25.39
CA ILE A 5 -75.62 -18.06 -25.82
C ILE A 5 -74.76 -18.13 -24.57
N ALA A 6 -73.83 -19.10 -24.51
CA ALA A 6 -72.87 -19.23 -23.47
C ALA A 6 -71.61 -18.38 -23.86
N ALA A 7 -71.25 -17.39 -23.05
CA ALA A 7 -70.05 -16.60 -23.21
C ALA A 7 -68.90 -17.31 -22.47
N LEU A 8 -67.83 -17.70 -23.19
CA LEU A 8 -66.54 -18.12 -22.60
C LEU A 8 -65.72 -16.90 -22.18
N VAL A 9 -65.48 -16.83 -20.89
CA VAL A 9 -64.51 -15.85 -20.34
C VAL A 9 -63.11 -16.49 -20.33
N ALA A 10 -62.18 -15.99 -21.16
CA ALA A 10 -60.79 -16.38 -21.15
C ALA A 10 -60.02 -15.53 -20.11
N ILE A 11 -59.48 -16.18 -19.10
CA ILE A 11 -58.58 -15.55 -18.08
C ILE A 11 -57.16 -15.63 -18.61
N PRO A 12 -56.44 -14.50 -18.78
CA PRO A 12 -55.02 -14.54 -19.12
C PRO A 12 -54.18 -14.89 -17.87
N LEU A 13 -53.42 -15.99 -17.93
CA LEU A 13 -52.38 -16.29 -16.98
C LEU A 13 -51.22 -15.30 -17.21
N LEU A 14 -51.06 -14.33 -16.33
CA LEU A 14 -49.86 -13.52 -16.21
C LEU A 14 -48.75 -14.35 -15.56
N GLY A 15 -47.86 -14.90 -16.37
CA GLY A 15 -46.63 -15.53 -15.89
C GLY A 15 -45.68 -14.46 -15.35
N ALA A 16 -45.58 -14.37 -14.03
CA ALA A 16 -44.55 -13.54 -13.37
C ALA A 16 -43.19 -14.21 -13.55
N CYS A 17 -42.37 -13.70 -14.50
CA CYS A 17 -40.94 -13.99 -14.54
C CYS A 17 -40.27 -13.35 -13.32
N ALA A 18 -40.04 -14.13 -12.27
CA ALA A 18 -39.17 -13.74 -11.18
C ALA A 18 -37.72 -13.71 -11.71
N ALA A 19 -37.19 -12.53 -11.95
CA ALA A 19 -35.78 -12.35 -12.21
C ALA A 19 -35.01 -12.81 -10.97
N ARG A 20 -34.33 -13.95 -11.06
CA ARG A 20 -33.34 -14.38 -10.07
C ARG A 20 -32.20 -13.39 -10.16
N THR A 21 -32.10 -12.47 -9.23
CA THR A 21 -30.86 -11.72 -8.93
C THR A 21 -29.81 -12.73 -8.49
N ALA A 22 -28.89 -13.07 -9.40
CA ALA A 22 -27.72 -13.84 -9.05
C ALA A 22 -26.90 -12.99 -8.08
N THR A 23 -26.93 -13.33 -6.81
CA THR A 23 -26.01 -12.81 -5.81
C THR A 23 -24.63 -13.36 -6.18
N THR A 24 -23.81 -12.58 -6.84
CA THR A 24 -22.40 -12.90 -7.05
C THR A 24 -21.74 -12.88 -5.68
N THR A 25 -21.63 -14.03 -5.05
CA THR A 25 -20.80 -14.21 -3.86
C THR A 25 -19.36 -13.92 -4.29
N SER A 26 -18.80 -12.81 -3.82
CA SER A 26 -17.38 -12.52 -4.01
C SER A 26 -16.57 -13.69 -3.45
N ALA A 27 -15.67 -14.25 -4.27
CA ALA A 27 -14.80 -15.33 -3.81
C ALA A 27 -13.98 -14.84 -2.59
N ALA A 28 -13.87 -15.70 -1.59
CA ALA A 28 -13.06 -15.42 -0.40
C ALA A 28 -11.58 -15.24 -0.81
N PRO A 29 -10.83 -14.39 -0.11
CA PRO A 29 -9.38 -14.27 -0.30
C PRO A 29 -8.70 -15.63 -0.12
N THR A 30 -7.71 -15.92 -0.96
CA THR A 30 -6.90 -17.14 -0.86
C THR A 30 -5.42 -16.79 -0.82
N GLN A 31 -4.65 -17.48 0.00
CA GLN A 31 -3.20 -17.35 0.04
C GLN A 31 -2.60 -18.02 -1.19
N VAL A 32 -1.81 -17.26 -1.95
CA VAL A 32 -1.18 -17.71 -3.20
C VAL A 32 0.21 -18.25 -2.93
N ALA A 33 0.97 -17.54 -2.09
CA ALA A 33 2.34 -17.92 -1.74
C ALA A 33 2.72 -17.39 -0.35
N VAL A 34 3.68 -18.06 0.26
CA VAL A 34 4.44 -17.62 1.44
C VAL A 34 5.91 -17.75 1.10
N VAL A 35 6.68 -16.69 1.27
CA VAL A 35 8.10 -16.65 0.93
C VAL A 35 8.91 -16.28 2.16
N ASP A 36 9.66 -17.24 2.70
CA ASP A 36 10.46 -17.12 3.94
C ASP A 36 11.96 -16.95 3.58
N ALA A 37 12.34 -15.85 2.96
CA ALA A 37 13.72 -15.66 2.49
C ALA A 37 14.31 -14.28 2.81
N PHE A 38 13.56 -13.43 3.49
CA PHE A 38 13.88 -12.03 3.72
C PHE A 38 14.57 -11.80 5.08
N THR A 39 15.07 -10.58 5.29
CA THR A 39 15.62 -10.18 6.58
C THR A 39 14.96 -8.88 7.01
N GLN A 40 13.95 -9.00 7.86
CA GLN A 40 13.10 -7.89 8.30
C GLN A 40 12.51 -7.10 7.10
N PRO A 41 11.68 -7.77 6.25
CA PRO A 41 11.05 -7.13 5.12
C PRO A 41 10.02 -6.10 5.62
N GLU A 42 10.11 -4.88 5.12
CA GLU A 42 9.26 -3.79 5.61
C GLU A 42 8.27 -3.32 4.55
N ALA A 43 8.70 -3.17 3.29
CA ALA A 43 7.81 -2.75 2.24
C ALA A 43 7.88 -3.66 1.01
N VAL A 44 6.78 -3.74 0.29
CA VAL A 44 6.73 -4.32 -1.04
C VAL A 44 6.27 -3.24 -2.02
N ARG A 45 6.86 -3.20 -3.23
CA ARG A 45 6.38 -2.35 -4.33
C ARG A 45 6.26 -3.16 -5.62
N TYR A 46 5.10 -3.11 -6.26
CA TYR A 46 4.86 -3.79 -7.52
C TYR A 46 5.29 -2.93 -8.71
N ASP A 47 6.18 -3.45 -9.54
CA ASP A 47 6.53 -2.89 -10.83
C ASP A 47 5.70 -3.57 -11.92
N SER A 48 4.68 -2.89 -12.40
CA SER A 48 3.78 -3.44 -13.41
C SER A 48 4.40 -3.56 -14.79
N GLU A 49 5.46 -2.83 -15.13
CA GLU A 49 6.14 -2.97 -16.42
C GLU A 49 7.04 -4.21 -16.47
N GLN A 50 7.80 -4.42 -15.40
CA GLN A 50 8.71 -5.57 -15.30
C GLN A 50 8.03 -6.83 -14.78
N ASP A 51 6.80 -6.70 -14.27
CA ASP A 51 6.03 -7.78 -13.64
C ASP A 51 6.77 -8.44 -12.47
N VAL A 52 7.27 -7.60 -11.55
CA VAL A 52 8.00 -8.02 -10.36
C VAL A 52 7.57 -7.24 -9.12
N TYR A 53 7.88 -7.80 -7.97
CA TYR A 53 7.88 -7.09 -6.70
C TYR A 53 9.32 -6.72 -6.30
N PHE A 54 9.49 -5.49 -5.81
CA PHE A 54 10.63 -5.10 -4.99
C PHE A 54 10.24 -5.26 -3.53
N VAL A 55 11.12 -5.83 -2.72
CA VAL A 55 10.93 -6.00 -1.27
C VAL A 55 12.06 -5.33 -0.54
N SER A 56 11.79 -4.28 0.23
CA SER A 56 12.79 -3.65 1.10
C SER A 56 13.03 -4.51 2.32
N ASN A 57 14.31 -4.62 2.71
CA ASN A 57 14.74 -5.35 3.89
C ASN A 57 15.66 -4.44 4.68
N PHE A 58 15.29 -4.03 5.89
CA PHE A 58 16.17 -3.16 6.66
C PHE A 58 17.33 -3.89 7.34
N GLY A 59 17.45 -5.20 7.12
CA GLY A 59 18.59 -5.99 7.56
C GLY A 59 18.52 -6.37 9.03
N GLU A 60 19.63 -6.83 9.57
CA GLU A 60 19.75 -7.14 10.99
C GLU A 60 19.82 -5.85 11.82
N GLY A 61 19.09 -5.79 12.93
CA GLY A 61 19.10 -4.63 13.83
C GLY A 61 17.74 -3.92 13.88
N ASN A 62 17.78 -2.60 13.99
CA ASN A 62 16.59 -1.76 14.08
C ASN A 62 16.42 -0.88 12.83
N ALA A 63 15.18 -0.67 12.41
CA ALA A 63 14.85 0.29 11.39
C ALA A 63 15.37 1.70 11.76
N GLY A 64 15.87 2.46 10.77
CA GLY A 64 16.44 3.79 10.98
C GLY A 64 17.91 3.81 11.39
N VAL A 65 18.56 2.68 11.60
CA VAL A 65 20.00 2.60 11.89
C VAL A 65 20.83 2.78 10.62
N ARG A 66 21.90 3.57 10.70
CA ARG A 66 22.82 3.84 9.57
C ARG A 66 24.00 2.88 9.59
N ASP A 67 23.80 1.63 9.23
CA ASP A 67 24.81 0.56 9.24
C ASP A 67 25.13 -0.04 7.86
N THR A 68 24.43 0.38 6.83
CA THR A 68 24.57 -0.07 5.43
C THR A 68 24.36 -1.58 5.22
N ASN A 69 23.57 -2.23 6.05
CA ASN A 69 23.25 -3.65 5.89
C ASN A 69 21.93 -3.91 5.15
N GLY A 70 21.17 -2.85 4.87
CA GLY A 70 19.89 -2.92 4.15
C GLY A 70 20.04 -3.38 2.70
N PHE A 71 18.98 -3.96 2.19
CA PHE A 71 18.93 -4.40 0.80
C PHE A 71 17.50 -4.43 0.25
N ILE A 72 17.36 -4.46 -1.07
CA ILE A 72 16.11 -4.64 -1.77
C ILE A 72 16.19 -5.94 -2.57
N SER A 73 15.20 -6.78 -2.40
CA SER A 73 15.04 -8.02 -3.13
C SER A 73 14.14 -7.81 -4.36
N ARG A 74 14.33 -8.64 -5.38
CA ARG A 74 13.47 -8.72 -6.56
C ARG A 74 12.80 -10.10 -6.60
N MET A 75 11.47 -10.12 -6.68
CA MET A 75 10.65 -11.32 -6.58
C MET A 75 9.58 -11.31 -7.68
N ARG A 76 9.27 -12.46 -8.25
CA ARG A 76 8.16 -12.63 -9.20
C ARG A 76 6.81 -12.65 -8.50
N PRO A 77 5.70 -12.42 -9.24
CA PRO A 77 4.36 -12.46 -8.68
C PRO A 77 3.89 -13.83 -8.17
N ASP A 78 4.60 -14.89 -8.50
CA ASP A 78 4.36 -16.24 -7.98
C ASP A 78 5.11 -16.54 -6.66
N GLY A 79 5.94 -15.58 -6.19
CA GLY A 79 6.77 -15.72 -5.01
C GLY A 79 8.20 -16.22 -5.28
N THR A 80 8.56 -16.51 -6.54
CA THR A 80 9.94 -16.91 -6.88
C THR A 80 10.90 -15.73 -6.71
N ILE A 81 11.94 -15.89 -5.89
CA ILE A 81 13.00 -14.89 -5.73
C ILE A 81 13.89 -14.91 -6.99
N GLU A 82 13.93 -13.80 -7.72
CA GLU A 82 14.86 -13.61 -8.85
C GLU A 82 16.25 -13.20 -8.36
N ASN A 83 16.30 -12.26 -7.42
CA ASN A 83 17.54 -11.80 -6.81
C ASN A 83 17.25 -11.30 -5.39
N LEU A 84 17.73 -12.03 -4.39
CA LEU A 84 17.50 -11.69 -2.99
C LEU A 84 18.16 -10.37 -2.58
N ARG A 85 19.31 -10.03 -3.16
CA ARG A 85 20.06 -8.82 -2.87
C ARG A 85 20.28 -8.00 -4.14
N PHE A 86 19.18 -7.70 -4.83
CA PHE A 86 19.17 -6.96 -6.11
C PHE A 86 19.83 -5.59 -5.97
N ILE A 87 19.52 -4.85 -4.90
CA ILE A 87 20.21 -3.63 -4.48
C ILE A 87 20.68 -3.88 -3.05
N ALA A 88 21.97 -3.78 -2.78
CA ALA A 88 22.49 -4.11 -1.45
C ALA A 88 23.49 -3.06 -0.98
N GLY A 89 23.32 -2.59 0.24
CA GLY A 89 24.30 -1.74 0.90
C GLY A 89 25.68 -2.39 0.93
N ARG A 90 26.73 -1.59 0.84
CA ARG A 90 28.15 -1.98 0.72
C ARG A 90 28.54 -2.67 -0.60
N ALA A 91 27.59 -2.98 -1.48
CA ALA A 91 27.89 -3.57 -2.77
C ALA A 91 27.94 -2.50 -3.87
N ASN A 92 28.93 -2.52 -4.75
CA ASN A 92 29.04 -1.66 -5.94
C ASN A 92 28.83 -0.15 -5.66
N GLY A 93 29.32 0.33 -4.52
CA GLY A 93 29.17 1.75 -4.11
C GLY A 93 27.79 2.13 -3.62
N VAL A 94 26.87 1.19 -3.45
CA VAL A 94 25.54 1.43 -2.91
C VAL A 94 25.62 1.79 -1.43
N VAL A 95 24.98 2.89 -1.06
CA VAL A 95 24.66 3.22 0.34
C VAL A 95 23.19 2.94 0.54
N LEU A 96 22.86 1.99 1.38
CA LEU A 96 21.49 1.62 1.74
C LEU A 96 21.52 1.08 3.17
N HIS A 97 20.94 1.85 4.08
CA HIS A 97 21.05 1.57 5.52
C HIS A 97 19.91 0.67 5.99
N ALA A 98 18.72 1.23 6.07
CA ALA A 98 17.51 0.57 6.53
C ALA A 98 16.36 0.99 5.60
N PRO A 99 16.26 0.40 4.38
CA PRO A 99 15.23 0.77 3.42
C PRO A 99 13.85 0.36 3.93
N LEU A 100 12.92 1.30 3.83
CA LEU A 100 11.53 1.19 4.24
C LEU A 100 10.61 1.33 3.01
N GLY A 101 9.61 2.23 3.07
CA GLY A 101 8.65 2.44 1.99
C GLY A 101 9.28 2.83 0.65
N MET A 102 8.63 2.46 -0.44
CA MET A 102 9.16 2.64 -1.80
C MET A 102 8.10 3.14 -2.76
N THR A 103 8.53 3.91 -3.77
CA THR A 103 7.68 4.29 -4.91
C THR A 103 8.46 4.26 -6.22
N ILE A 104 7.76 4.13 -7.35
CA ILE A 104 8.37 4.12 -8.68
C ILE A 104 7.95 5.39 -9.43
N VAL A 105 8.96 6.14 -9.96
CA VAL A 105 8.74 7.29 -10.82
C VAL A 105 9.61 7.14 -12.07
N GLY A 106 9.00 6.92 -13.21
CA GLY A 106 9.70 6.60 -14.44
C GLY A 106 10.57 5.34 -14.28
N ASP A 107 11.85 5.43 -14.60
CA ASP A 107 12.79 4.32 -14.44
C ASP A 107 13.47 4.28 -13.05
N THR A 108 13.02 5.11 -12.11
CA THR A 108 13.63 5.18 -10.78
C THR A 108 12.75 4.54 -9.71
N LEU A 109 13.32 3.59 -8.97
CA LEU A 109 12.81 3.11 -7.70
C LEU A 109 13.32 4.03 -6.60
N TRP A 110 12.42 4.78 -5.98
CA TRP A 110 12.69 5.65 -4.84
C TRP A 110 12.40 4.94 -3.54
N VAL A 111 13.27 5.12 -2.55
CA VAL A 111 13.26 4.38 -1.29
C VAL A 111 13.48 5.35 -0.13
N ALA A 112 12.60 5.32 0.87
CA ALA A 112 12.88 5.96 2.15
C ALA A 112 13.94 5.14 2.89
N ASP A 113 14.99 5.81 3.36
CA ASP A 113 16.12 5.21 4.08
C ASP A 113 16.44 6.03 5.32
N ALA A 114 17.31 5.57 6.17
CA ALA A 114 17.68 6.25 7.40
C ALA A 114 18.22 7.69 7.13
N GLY A 115 17.34 8.69 7.22
CA GLY A 115 17.62 10.11 7.05
C GLY A 115 17.86 10.58 5.61
N ALA A 116 17.43 9.80 4.61
CA ALA A 116 17.55 10.12 3.19
C ALA A 116 16.42 9.50 2.37
N VAL A 117 16.25 9.98 1.15
CA VAL A 117 15.52 9.28 0.08
C VAL A 117 16.52 8.94 -1.01
N ARG A 118 16.54 7.67 -1.42
CA ARG A 118 17.50 7.15 -2.41
C ARG A 118 16.79 6.69 -3.66
N GLY A 119 17.31 7.05 -4.82
CA GLY A 119 16.83 6.62 -6.13
C GLY A 119 17.78 5.63 -6.77
N PHE A 120 17.24 4.54 -7.26
CA PHE A 120 17.95 3.49 -7.98
C PHE A 120 17.30 3.24 -9.34
N ASP A 121 18.09 2.88 -10.33
CA ASP A 121 17.54 2.34 -11.57
C ASP A 121 16.80 1.03 -11.27
N ARG A 122 15.50 1.00 -11.55
CA ARG A 122 14.65 -0.15 -11.19
C ARG A 122 14.92 -1.42 -11.98
N ARG A 123 15.67 -1.32 -13.11
CA ARG A 123 16.03 -2.48 -13.96
C ARG A 123 17.35 -3.08 -13.57
N THR A 124 18.32 -2.23 -13.22
CA THR A 124 19.71 -2.64 -12.95
C THR A 124 20.10 -2.61 -11.49
N GLY A 125 19.36 -1.86 -10.66
CA GLY A 125 19.70 -1.61 -9.26
C GLY A 125 20.82 -0.57 -9.07
N ALA A 126 21.30 0.07 -10.15
CA ALA A 126 22.34 1.06 -10.07
C ALA A 126 21.88 2.31 -9.29
N PRO A 127 22.74 2.88 -8.40
CA PRO A 127 22.39 4.10 -7.70
C PRO A 127 22.33 5.28 -8.67
N LEU A 128 21.26 6.07 -8.59
CA LEU A 128 21.05 7.24 -9.46
C LEU A 128 21.14 8.55 -8.66
N ARG A 129 20.49 8.61 -7.51
CA ARG A 129 20.37 9.85 -6.74
C ARG A 129 20.18 9.57 -5.26
N THR A 130 20.70 10.47 -4.44
CA THR A 130 20.43 10.53 -3.00
C THR A 130 20.01 11.95 -2.64
N VAL A 131 18.96 12.07 -1.84
CA VAL A 131 18.53 13.31 -1.22
C VAL A 131 18.65 13.13 0.29
N GLU A 132 19.71 13.69 0.87
CA GLU A 132 19.93 13.67 2.32
C GLU A 132 19.07 14.76 2.98
N PHE A 133 18.52 14.48 4.15
CA PHE A 133 17.76 15.43 4.96
C PHE A 133 18.71 16.20 5.92
N THR A 134 19.84 16.68 5.38
CA THR A 134 20.85 17.37 6.15
C THR A 134 20.31 18.68 6.72
N GLY A 135 20.54 18.90 8.02
CA GLY A 135 20.07 20.11 8.72
C GLY A 135 18.57 20.11 9.03
N ILE A 136 17.85 19.07 8.68
CA ILE A 136 16.46 18.89 9.04
C ILE A 136 16.36 17.95 10.25
N ASP A 137 15.63 18.36 11.27
CA ASP A 137 15.35 17.53 12.44
C ASP A 137 14.31 16.47 12.06
N VAL A 138 14.78 15.35 11.50
CA VAL A 138 13.96 14.16 11.17
C VAL A 138 13.83 13.25 12.38
N GLY A 139 12.67 12.62 12.51
CA GLY A 139 12.43 11.59 13.51
C GLY A 139 12.64 10.19 12.92
N PHE A 140 11.71 9.76 12.09
CA PHE A 140 11.73 8.44 11.45
C PHE A 140 11.06 8.55 10.09
N LEU A 141 11.87 8.72 9.02
CA LEU A 141 11.37 8.66 7.66
C LEU A 141 10.87 7.25 7.39
N ASN A 142 9.62 7.13 6.95
CA ASN A 142 8.96 5.83 6.85
C ASN A 142 8.59 5.48 5.41
N ASP A 143 7.61 6.15 4.83
CA ASP A 143 7.14 5.81 3.50
C ASP A 143 7.29 6.98 2.51
N VAL A 144 7.28 6.67 1.22
CA VAL A 144 7.43 7.63 0.13
C VAL A 144 6.42 7.37 -0.96
N ALA A 145 5.68 8.42 -1.34
CA ALA A 145 4.80 8.40 -2.51
C ALA A 145 5.13 9.54 -3.46
N ALA A 146 4.76 9.38 -4.73
CA ALA A 146 4.91 10.41 -5.74
C ALA A 146 3.57 11.07 -6.07
N GLY A 147 3.57 12.38 -6.17
CA GLY A 147 2.49 13.16 -6.76
C GLY A 147 2.46 13.03 -8.29
N PRO A 148 1.45 13.59 -8.96
CA PRO A 148 1.25 13.44 -10.40
C PRO A 148 2.36 14.11 -11.23
N ASP A 149 3.10 15.04 -10.66
CA ASP A 149 4.23 15.75 -11.30
C ASP A 149 5.60 15.11 -10.98
N GLY A 150 5.60 13.95 -10.32
CA GLY A 150 6.81 13.24 -9.88
C GLY A 150 7.46 13.81 -8.62
N THR A 151 6.87 14.81 -7.98
CA THR A 151 7.31 15.30 -6.66
C THR A 151 7.11 14.21 -5.62
N LEU A 152 8.16 13.92 -4.84
CA LEU A 152 8.07 12.93 -3.78
C LEU A 152 7.56 13.55 -2.48
N TYR A 153 6.77 12.77 -1.76
CA TYR A 153 6.29 13.10 -0.43
C TYR A 153 6.65 11.96 0.52
N VAL A 154 7.29 12.30 1.63
CA VAL A 154 7.89 11.35 2.57
C VAL A 154 7.28 11.55 3.94
N THR A 155 6.75 10.51 4.53
CA THR A 155 6.22 10.55 5.90
C THR A 155 7.35 10.46 6.93
N ASP A 156 7.20 11.21 8.01
CA ASP A 156 8.04 11.13 9.20
C ASP A 156 7.16 10.79 10.40
N THR A 157 7.16 9.52 10.75
CA THR A 157 6.36 8.97 11.85
C THR A 157 6.76 9.58 13.19
N GLY A 158 8.06 9.87 13.38
CA GLY A 158 8.58 10.40 14.64
C GLY A 158 8.29 11.88 14.88
N LYS A 159 8.02 12.65 13.82
CA LYS A 159 7.84 14.12 13.90
C LYS A 159 6.44 14.59 13.52
N ASN A 160 5.51 13.69 13.18
CA ASN A 160 4.18 14.07 12.65
C ASN A 160 4.29 15.01 11.45
N ARG A 161 5.12 14.63 10.45
CA ARG A 161 5.40 15.46 9.28
C ARG A 161 5.29 14.67 7.98
N ILE A 162 5.02 15.41 6.91
CA ILE A 162 5.23 14.97 5.53
C ILE A 162 6.19 15.97 4.90
N TYR A 163 7.28 15.48 4.34
CA TYR A 163 8.25 16.29 3.60
C TYR A 163 7.95 16.22 2.10
N ARG A 164 8.10 17.35 1.41
CA ARG A 164 8.16 17.43 -0.05
C ARG A 164 9.62 17.36 -0.48
N VAL A 165 9.93 16.52 -1.44
CA VAL A 165 11.26 16.37 -2.04
C VAL A 165 11.18 16.64 -3.53
N ARG A 166 11.72 17.80 -3.97
CA ARG A 166 11.76 18.22 -5.37
C ARG A 166 13.01 19.10 -5.61
N GLY A 167 14.17 18.46 -5.68
CA GLY A 167 15.44 19.18 -5.75
C GLY A 167 15.95 19.64 -4.37
N ASP A 168 15.08 20.18 -3.56
CA ASP A 168 15.24 20.49 -2.13
C ASP A 168 14.31 19.65 -1.27
N VAL A 169 14.50 19.72 0.04
CA VAL A 169 13.59 19.13 1.04
C VAL A 169 12.91 20.25 1.82
N ALA A 170 11.59 20.21 1.87
CA ALA A 170 10.79 21.14 2.64
C ALA A 170 9.66 20.42 3.39
N ILE A 171 9.25 20.95 4.54
CA ILE A 171 8.06 20.47 5.25
C ILE A 171 6.85 20.84 4.40
N ALA A 172 6.10 19.83 3.94
CA ALA A 172 4.85 20.02 3.21
C ALA A 172 3.65 20.11 4.17
N LEU A 173 3.69 19.30 5.24
CA LEU A 173 2.68 19.28 6.29
C LEU A 173 3.34 18.91 7.62
N GLY A 174 3.03 19.65 8.68
CA GLY A 174 3.39 19.32 10.05
C GLY A 174 2.16 19.49 10.91
N ASP A 175 1.57 18.38 11.37
CA ASP A 175 0.34 18.39 12.16
C ASP A 175 0.28 17.17 13.08
N SER A 176 -0.04 17.41 14.35
CA SER A 176 -0.24 16.33 15.34
C SER A 176 -1.39 15.39 14.97
N ALA A 177 -2.36 15.87 14.20
CA ALA A 177 -3.50 15.06 13.72
C ALA A 177 -3.07 13.99 12.70
N LEU A 178 -1.85 14.04 12.15
CA LEU A 178 -1.24 12.93 11.39
C LEU A 178 -1.03 11.69 12.27
N ASN A 179 -0.83 11.89 13.58
CA ASN A 179 -0.73 10.84 14.59
C ASN A 179 0.28 9.73 14.24
N GLY A 180 1.52 10.12 13.96
CA GLY A 180 2.56 9.22 13.49
C GLY A 180 2.27 8.72 12.07
N PRO A 181 2.35 9.58 11.03
CA PRO A 181 2.07 9.17 9.67
C PRO A 181 3.05 8.07 9.25
N ASN A 182 2.50 6.98 8.72
CA ASN A 182 3.25 5.83 8.22
C ASN A 182 3.02 5.73 6.70
N GLY A 183 2.19 4.82 6.22
CA GLY A 183 1.93 4.65 4.80
C GLY A 183 1.32 5.90 4.16
N ILE A 184 1.76 6.17 2.92
CA ILE A 184 1.24 7.25 2.09
C ILE A 184 1.09 6.78 0.64
N THR A 185 -0.05 7.06 0.00
CA THR A 185 -0.29 6.72 -1.40
C THR A 185 -1.07 7.82 -2.13
N TRP A 186 -0.88 7.94 -3.44
CA TRP A 186 -1.60 8.91 -4.27
C TRP A 186 -2.94 8.36 -4.78
N ASP A 187 -4.03 8.99 -4.38
CA ASP A 187 -5.39 8.75 -4.90
C ASP A 187 -5.61 9.63 -6.14
N ALA A 188 -5.27 9.09 -7.31
CA ALA A 188 -5.32 9.82 -8.58
C ALA A 188 -6.75 10.27 -8.96
N ALA A 189 -7.76 9.47 -8.60
CA ALA A 189 -9.15 9.77 -8.92
C ALA A 189 -9.65 11.02 -8.17
N ASN A 190 -9.21 11.20 -6.93
CA ASN A 190 -9.61 12.32 -6.08
C ASN A 190 -8.52 13.38 -5.93
N ARG A 191 -7.37 13.24 -6.62
CA ARG A 191 -6.23 14.18 -6.64
C ARG A 191 -5.74 14.55 -5.22
N ARG A 192 -5.52 13.54 -4.40
CA ARG A 192 -5.13 13.70 -2.98
C ARG A 192 -4.23 12.54 -2.55
N PHE A 193 -3.49 12.72 -1.48
CA PHE A 193 -2.83 11.62 -0.80
C PHE A 193 -3.76 10.99 0.23
N ILE A 194 -3.65 9.68 0.39
CA ILE A 194 -4.16 8.95 1.55
C ILE A 194 -2.98 8.68 2.47
N VAL A 195 -3.15 9.00 3.75
CA VAL A 195 -2.12 8.84 4.78
C VAL A 195 -2.73 8.07 5.94
N VAL A 196 -1.98 7.11 6.46
CA VAL A 196 -2.44 6.27 7.58
C VAL A 196 -1.61 6.49 8.83
N PRO A 197 -2.25 6.53 10.04
CA PRO A 197 -1.57 6.77 11.29
C PRO A 197 -1.04 5.49 11.93
N TYR A 198 0.19 5.51 12.41
CA TYR A 198 0.76 4.44 13.25
C TYR A 198 0.51 4.65 14.75
N GLY A 199 0.26 5.89 15.17
CA GLY A 199 0.11 6.29 16.57
C GLY A 199 -1.13 5.75 17.31
N GLY A 200 -1.88 4.81 16.73
CA GLY A 200 -3.02 4.14 17.36
C GLY A 200 -4.38 4.75 17.07
N GLY A 201 -4.48 5.63 16.07
CA GLY A 201 -5.77 6.14 15.58
C GLY A 201 -6.49 5.09 14.71
N HIS A 202 -7.83 5.26 14.61
CA HIS A 202 -8.71 4.39 13.80
C HIS A 202 -9.11 5.02 12.46
N ALA A 203 -8.81 6.31 12.25
CA ALA A 203 -9.17 7.06 11.07
C ALA A 203 -7.99 7.14 10.10
N ILE A 204 -8.26 6.90 8.82
CA ILE A 204 -7.31 7.20 7.75
C ILE A 204 -7.60 8.59 7.18
N ARG A 205 -6.56 9.29 6.75
CA ARG A 205 -6.62 10.69 6.35
C ARG A 205 -6.45 10.86 4.85
N ALA A 206 -7.13 11.85 4.28
CA ALA A 206 -6.81 12.41 2.99
C ALA A 206 -6.16 13.77 3.16
N TRP A 207 -5.16 14.07 2.33
CA TRP A 207 -4.44 15.33 2.32
C TRP A 207 -4.18 15.81 0.88
N THR A 208 -4.37 17.11 0.64
CA THR A 208 -4.10 17.74 -0.64
C THR A 208 -2.98 18.76 -0.46
N PRO A 209 -1.83 18.62 -1.13
CA PRO A 209 -0.68 19.51 -0.95
C PRO A 209 -0.99 20.99 -1.21
N GLU A 210 -1.76 21.29 -2.24
CA GLU A 210 -2.09 22.67 -2.65
C GLU A 210 -3.01 23.37 -1.65
N GLY A 211 -3.86 22.64 -0.95
CA GLY A 211 -4.83 23.19 0.01
C GLY A 211 -4.40 23.10 1.46
N GLY A 212 -3.38 22.31 1.78
CA GLY A 212 -2.90 22.07 3.14
C GLY A 212 -3.93 21.43 4.09
N SER A 213 -5.14 21.11 3.60
CA SER A 213 -6.22 20.59 4.43
C SER A 213 -6.19 19.07 4.50
N MET A 214 -6.45 18.57 5.72
CA MET A 214 -6.72 17.14 5.95
C MET A 214 -8.21 16.90 6.15
N SER A 215 -8.68 15.73 5.72
CA SER A 215 -10.04 15.25 5.98
C SER A 215 -10.02 13.77 6.31
N ASP A 216 -11.05 13.28 6.99
CA ASP A 216 -11.22 11.87 7.23
C ASP A 216 -11.71 11.16 5.96
N VAL A 217 -11.11 10.03 5.65
CA VAL A 217 -11.59 9.11 4.61
C VAL A 217 -12.54 8.09 5.21
N GLY A 218 -12.26 7.66 6.43
CA GLY A 218 -13.10 6.73 7.17
C GLY A 218 -12.40 6.17 8.39
N THR A 219 -13.14 5.36 9.16
CA THR A 219 -12.66 4.68 10.36
C THR A 219 -12.88 3.17 10.27
N SER A 220 -12.08 2.39 11.00
CA SER A 220 -12.28 0.94 11.16
C SER A 220 -11.96 0.49 12.58
N ALA A 221 -12.18 -0.79 12.89
CA ALA A 221 -11.75 -1.39 14.16
C ALA A 221 -10.23 -1.61 14.24
N GLY A 222 -9.52 -1.60 13.08
CA GLY A 222 -8.07 -1.68 13.02
C GLY A 222 -7.36 -0.46 13.60
N ALA A 223 -6.07 -0.61 13.88
CA ALA A 223 -5.21 0.47 14.37
C ALA A 223 -3.74 0.15 14.07
N LYS A 224 -2.84 1.11 14.35
CA LYS A 224 -1.42 1.01 14.00
C LYS A 224 -1.28 0.66 12.52
N PHE A 225 -1.88 1.51 11.72
CA PHE A 225 -1.90 1.31 10.29
C PHE A 225 -0.49 1.53 9.70
N ASP A 226 -0.14 0.67 8.76
CA ASP A 226 1.16 0.67 8.11
C ASP A 226 1.00 0.94 6.61
N GLY A 227 1.02 -0.06 5.75
CA GLY A 227 0.86 0.13 4.32
C GLY A 227 -0.54 0.56 3.89
N VAL A 228 -0.61 1.32 2.79
CA VAL A 228 -1.87 1.79 2.21
C VAL A 228 -1.82 1.80 0.68
N GLU A 229 -2.87 1.25 0.05
CA GLU A 229 -3.02 1.23 -1.41
C GLU A 229 -4.43 1.62 -1.84
N VAL A 230 -4.54 2.36 -2.95
CA VAL A 230 -5.83 2.69 -3.56
C VAL A 230 -6.22 1.61 -4.55
N LEU A 231 -7.34 0.96 -4.29
CA LEU A 231 -7.92 -0.05 -5.16
C LEU A 231 -8.81 0.58 -6.22
N SER A 232 -9.11 -0.19 -7.26
CA SER A 232 -10.10 0.21 -8.26
C SER A 232 -11.46 0.51 -7.62
N GLY A 233 -12.14 1.54 -8.13
CA GLY A 233 -13.40 2.05 -7.60
C GLY A 233 -13.24 2.94 -6.36
N GLY A 234 -12.02 3.42 -6.07
CA GLY A 234 -11.76 4.37 -4.99
C GLY A 234 -11.80 3.77 -3.58
N ARG A 235 -11.82 2.44 -3.47
CA ARG A 235 -11.63 1.75 -2.18
C ARG A 235 -10.18 1.88 -1.73
N VAL A 236 -9.95 1.89 -0.44
CA VAL A 236 -8.61 1.98 0.13
C VAL A 236 -8.31 0.71 0.93
N LEU A 237 -7.20 0.04 0.60
CA LEU A 237 -6.69 -1.13 1.31
C LEU A 237 -5.62 -0.67 2.28
N VAL A 238 -5.70 -1.13 3.52
CA VAL A 238 -4.81 -0.71 4.61
C VAL A 238 -4.34 -1.91 5.40
N ALA A 239 -3.04 -1.96 5.69
CA ALA A 239 -2.44 -2.92 6.61
C ALA A 239 -2.63 -2.46 8.05
N SER A 240 -3.18 -3.33 8.90
CA SER A 240 -3.43 -3.07 10.33
C SER A 240 -2.59 -4.00 11.19
N GLN A 241 -1.59 -3.45 11.87
CA GLN A 241 -0.71 -4.24 12.73
C GLN A 241 -1.40 -4.67 14.03
N ALA A 242 -2.35 -3.89 14.52
CA ALA A 242 -2.99 -4.14 15.82
C ALA A 242 -3.81 -5.44 15.85
N ASP A 243 -4.39 -5.83 14.73
CA ASP A 243 -5.23 -7.03 14.60
C ASP A 243 -4.73 -8.01 13.53
N SER A 244 -3.50 -7.79 13.00
CA SER A 244 -2.86 -8.62 11.98
C SER A 244 -3.78 -8.87 10.79
N SER A 245 -4.35 -7.80 10.23
CA SER A 245 -5.29 -7.94 9.11
C SER A 245 -5.16 -6.82 8.08
N LEU A 246 -5.72 -7.08 6.90
CA LEU A 246 -5.92 -6.05 5.87
C LEU A 246 -7.37 -5.57 5.93
N HIS A 247 -7.54 -4.26 6.00
CA HIS A 247 -8.83 -3.58 6.01
C HIS A 247 -9.11 -2.93 4.66
N VAL A 248 -10.33 -3.07 4.15
CA VAL A 248 -10.82 -2.27 3.02
C VAL A 248 -11.77 -1.20 3.53
N PHE A 249 -11.47 0.04 3.19
CA PHE A 249 -12.32 1.20 3.42
C PHE A 249 -13.16 1.48 2.18
N ALA A 250 -14.46 1.60 2.41
CA ALA A 250 -15.45 1.99 1.40
C ALA A 250 -16.53 2.82 2.08
N SER A 251 -16.94 3.93 1.45
CA SER A 251 -18.02 4.79 1.96
C SER A 251 -17.86 5.18 3.44
N GLY A 252 -16.63 5.53 3.85
CA GLY A 252 -16.34 6.01 5.21
C GLY A 252 -16.12 4.93 6.27
N THR A 253 -16.26 3.65 5.93
CA THR A 253 -16.09 2.55 6.88
C THR A 253 -15.08 1.53 6.39
N GLY A 254 -14.14 1.16 7.27
CA GLY A 254 -13.17 0.09 7.04
C GLY A 254 -13.59 -1.22 7.70
N ARG A 255 -13.35 -2.34 7.02
CA ARG A 255 -13.57 -3.69 7.55
C ARG A 255 -12.42 -4.61 7.22
N ALA A 256 -12.06 -5.51 8.12
CA ALA A 256 -11.10 -6.55 7.86
C ALA A 256 -11.60 -7.49 6.75
N ILE A 257 -10.72 -7.83 5.81
CA ILE A 257 -11.03 -8.73 4.69
C ILE A 257 -10.07 -9.92 4.60
N ILE A 258 -8.86 -9.79 5.14
CA ILE A 258 -7.84 -10.84 5.17
C ILE A 258 -7.17 -10.80 6.55
N HIS A 259 -7.07 -11.95 7.20
CA HIS A 259 -6.21 -12.12 8.38
C HIS A 259 -4.86 -12.66 7.93
N ILE A 260 -3.80 -11.99 8.38
CA ILE A 260 -2.41 -12.27 8.04
C ILE A 260 -1.76 -13.03 9.20
N SER A 261 -0.72 -13.82 8.94
CA SER A 261 -0.07 -14.65 9.97
C SER A 261 0.63 -13.85 11.07
N GLY A 262 0.87 -12.55 10.89
CA GLY A 262 1.45 -11.63 11.85
C GLY A 262 1.19 -10.18 11.48
N PRO A 263 1.69 -9.19 12.23
CA PRO A 263 1.49 -7.78 11.95
C PRO A 263 2.03 -7.40 10.56
N PRO A 264 1.15 -7.00 9.61
CA PRO A 264 1.56 -6.61 8.26
C PRO A 264 2.24 -5.24 8.26
N ALA A 265 3.23 -5.04 7.38
CA ALA A 265 3.88 -3.76 7.14
C ALA A 265 3.43 -3.14 5.80
N ASP A 266 4.29 -2.43 5.04
CA ASP A 266 3.85 -1.72 3.84
C ASP A 266 3.60 -2.67 2.66
N ILE A 267 2.41 -2.60 2.12
CA ILE A 267 1.83 -3.56 1.16
C ILE A 267 1.91 -3.05 -0.28
N ALA A 268 1.87 -3.99 -1.24
CA ALA A 268 1.71 -3.67 -2.65
C ALA A 268 0.59 -4.45 -3.32
N VAL A 269 -0.14 -3.79 -4.23
CA VAL A 269 -1.20 -4.41 -5.02
C VAL A 269 -0.72 -4.71 -6.44
N ASP A 270 -0.73 -6.01 -6.80
CA ASP A 270 -0.64 -6.45 -8.19
C ASP A 270 -2.02 -6.28 -8.85
N THR A 271 -2.16 -5.19 -9.59
CA THR A 271 -3.42 -4.84 -10.26
C THR A 271 -3.74 -5.74 -11.45
N ARG A 272 -2.75 -6.46 -12.01
CA ARG A 272 -2.95 -7.40 -13.12
C ARG A 272 -3.66 -8.66 -12.67
N ARG A 273 -3.34 -9.14 -11.44
CA ARG A 273 -3.85 -10.42 -10.91
C ARG A 273 -4.82 -10.23 -9.75
N ASN A 274 -5.13 -8.98 -9.36
CA ASN A 274 -5.93 -8.65 -8.19
C ASN A 274 -5.39 -9.35 -6.93
N ARG A 275 -4.08 -9.15 -6.67
CA ARG A 275 -3.35 -9.73 -5.53
C ARG A 275 -2.76 -8.62 -4.68
N VAL A 276 -2.49 -8.95 -3.43
CA VAL A 276 -1.71 -8.11 -2.52
C VAL A 276 -0.52 -8.91 -1.99
N ALA A 277 0.66 -8.29 -1.99
CA ALA A 277 1.85 -8.81 -1.33
C ALA A 277 2.03 -8.06 0.00
N VAL A 278 2.24 -8.82 1.07
CA VAL A 278 2.20 -8.37 2.46
C VAL A 278 3.47 -8.80 3.17
N PRO A 279 4.37 -7.87 3.50
CA PRO A 279 5.56 -8.19 4.28
C PRO A 279 5.20 -8.30 5.77
N ILE A 280 5.86 -9.23 6.48
CA ILE A 280 5.71 -9.45 7.90
C ILE A 280 7.11 -9.44 8.52
N ILE A 281 7.49 -8.29 9.06
CA ILE A 281 8.85 -7.97 9.52
C ILE A 281 9.41 -9.06 10.44
N ARG A 282 8.68 -9.34 11.52
CA ARG A 282 9.15 -10.26 12.59
C ARG A 282 9.19 -11.74 12.18
N MET A 283 8.56 -12.08 11.06
CA MET A 283 8.53 -13.42 10.53
C MET A 283 9.48 -13.62 9.35
N ASN A 284 10.18 -12.55 8.92
CA ASN A 284 11.10 -12.58 7.77
C ASN A 284 10.44 -13.11 6.50
N ARG A 285 9.16 -12.78 6.27
CA ARG A 285 8.38 -13.33 5.15
C ARG A 285 7.54 -12.29 4.41
N VAL A 286 7.17 -12.67 3.20
CA VAL A 286 6.12 -11.99 2.42
C VAL A 286 5.03 -13.01 2.11
N GLU A 287 3.79 -12.66 2.37
CA GLU A 287 2.61 -13.42 1.96
C GLU A 287 1.97 -12.78 0.74
N ILE A 288 1.52 -13.59 -0.21
CA ILE A 288 0.77 -13.12 -1.39
C ILE A 288 -0.65 -13.68 -1.31
N TRP A 289 -1.64 -12.79 -1.41
CA TRP A 289 -3.06 -13.14 -1.29
C TRP A 289 -3.85 -12.65 -2.50
N THR A 290 -4.89 -13.38 -2.91
CA THR A 290 -5.91 -12.82 -3.81
C THR A 290 -6.79 -11.84 -3.04
N LEU A 291 -7.14 -10.72 -3.69
CA LEU A 291 -8.14 -9.81 -3.14
C LEU A 291 -9.55 -10.30 -3.52
N PRO A 292 -10.57 -10.05 -2.66
CA PRO A 292 -11.96 -10.33 -3.01
C PRO A 292 -12.33 -9.62 -4.31
N ALA A 293 -13.13 -10.27 -5.14
CA ALA A 293 -13.73 -9.62 -6.31
C ALA A 293 -14.55 -8.39 -5.89
N LYS A 294 -14.69 -7.45 -6.81
CA LYS A 294 -15.38 -6.17 -6.59
C LYS A 294 -16.85 -6.34 -6.24
#